data_175be9c1860b0adf1c10e8aaabd7a306
#
_entry.id   175be9c1860b0adf1c10e8aaabd7a306
#
_cell.length_a   1.000
_cell.length_b   1.000
_cell.length_c   1.000
_cell.angle_alpha   90.00
_cell.angle_beta   90.00
_cell.angle_gamma   90.00
#
_symmetry.space_group_name_H-M   'P 1'
#
loop_
_entity.id
_entity.type
_entity.pdbx_description
1 polymer ?
#
loop_
_entity_poly.entity_id
_entity_poly.type
_entity_poly.pdbx_seq_one_letter_code
_entity_poly.pdbx_strand_id
1 'polypeptide(L)'
;MEKHEMMSLEDSEQLRARMNFFEQELMKHHHIDPNLYVEYDVKRGLRDSAGKGVLTGLTEISDVTGYNLVNGRRIPADGQLYYQGINVQDIINGLKDRRFGFEETIYLLIFGKLPNKDELSRFLDLMFDMEDLGGRFVRDVVMKGTNANIMNA
;
A
#
# COMPACT_ATOMS: atom_id res chain seq x y z
N MET A 1 -29.41 -2.04 -27.69
CA MET A 1 -28.83 -3.39 -27.44
C MET A 1 -27.33 -3.22 -27.60
N GLU A 2 -26.68 -2.64 -26.58
CA GLU A 2 -25.23 -2.40 -26.58
C GLU A 2 -24.51 -3.74 -26.35
N LYS A 3 -23.63 -4.08 -27.29
CA LYS A 3 -22.70 -5.18 -27.17
C LYS A 3 -21.87 -4.96 -25.91
N HIS A 4 -22.07 -5.80 -24.93
CA HIS A 4 -21.09 -6.02 -23.88
C HIS A 4 -19.87 -6.61 -24.61
N GLU A 5 -18.90 -5.77 -24.89
CA GLU A 5 -17.61 -6.23 -25.34
C GLU A 5 -17.01 -7.04 -24.19
N MET A 6 -17.15 -8.35 -24.28
CA MET A 6 -16.33 -9.26 -23.47
C MET A 6 -14.89 -8.91 -23.84
N MET A 7 -14.10 -8.53 -22.85
CA MET A 7 -12.65 -8.32 -22.98
C MET A 7 -12.10 -9.44 -23.85
N SER A 8 -11.44 -9.09 -24.94
CA SER A 8 -10.89 -10.08 -25.86
C SER A 8 -9.90 -11.00 -25.15
N LEU A 9 -9.68 -12.22 -25.63
CA LEU A 9 -8.66 -13.11 -25.07
C LEU A 9 -7.29 -12.43 -25.08
N GLU A 10 -7.02 -11.65 -26.11
CA GLU A 10 -5.78 -10.89 -26.31
C GLU A 10 -5.62 -9.79 -25.27
N ASP A 11 -6.69 -9.04 -24.95
CA ASP A 11 -6.70 -8.02 -23.89
C ASP A 11 -6.48 -8.66 -22.50
N SER A 12 -7.07 -9.84 -22.27
CA SER A 12 -6.89 -10.57 -21.01
C SER A 12 -5.47 -11.12 -20.84
N GLU A 13 -4.80 -11.53 -21.91
CA GLU A 13 -3.40 -11.97 -21.89
C GLU A 13 -2.44 -10.80 -21.65
N GLN A 14 -2.69 -9.65 -22.27
CA GLN A 14 -1.90 -8.44 -22.06
C GLN A 14 -2.03 -7.94 -20.62
N LEU A 15 -3.24 -7.93 -20.06
CA LEU A 15 -3.46 -7.57 -18.66
C LEU A 15 -2.71 -8.50 -17.71
N ARG A 16 -2.79 -9.83 -17.95
CA ARG A 16 -2.04 -10.83 -17.16
C ARG A 16 -0.53 -10.63 -17.25
N ALA A 17 0.01 -10.33 -18.43
CA ALA A 17 1.44 -10.06 -18.58
C ALA A 17 1.89 -8.83 -17.77
N ARG A 18 1.08 -7.77 -17.73
CA ARG A 18 1.35 -6.58 -16.90
C ARG A 18 1.25 -6.89 -15.41
N MET A 19 0.24 -7.64 -14.99
CA MET A 19 0.09 -8.07 -13.59
C MET A 19 1.27 -8.94 -13.15
N ASN A 20 1.72 -9.88 -13.96
CA ASN A 20 2.86 -10.73 -13.65
C ASN A 20 4.15 -9.93 -13.40
N PHE A 21 4.35 -8.83 -14.13
CA PHE A 21 5.49 -7.94 -13.88
C PHE A 21 5.44 -7.37 -12.46
N PHE A 22 4.29 -6.84 -12.03
CA PHE A 22 4.14 -6.28 -10.69
C PHE A 22 4.17 -7.35 -9.59
N GLU A 23 3.64 -8.54 -9.85
CA GLU A 23 3.75 -9.68 -8.94
C GLU A 23 5.22 -10.05 -8.67
N GLN A 24 6.05 -10.08 -9.70
CA GLN A 24 7.48 -10.34 -9.55
C GLN A 24 8.20 -9.23 -8.77
N GLU A 25 7.85 -7.96 -9.00
CA GLU A 25 8.40 -6.84 -8.21
C GLU A 25 7.96 -6.91 -6.74
N LEU A 26 6.70 -7.24 -6.49
CA LEU A 26 6.18 -7.42 -5.14
C LEU A 26 6.94 -8.51 -4.36
N MET A 27 7.15 -9.67 -4.99
CA MET A 27 7.83 -10.81 -4.37
C MET A 27 9.29 -10.54 -4.03
N LYS A 28 9.94 -9.56 -4.67
CA LYS A 28 11.32 -9.16 -4.34
C LYS A 28 11.43 -8.38 -3.04
N HIS A 29 10.38 -7.65 -2.63
CA HIS A 29 10.44 -6.65 -1.57
C HIS A 29 9.62 -7.00 -0.32
N HIS A 30 8.82 -8.06 -0.32
CA HIS A 30 7.94 -8.42 0.79
C HIS A 30 8.27 -9.80 1.39
N HIS A 31 9.54 -9.97 1.75
CA HIS A 31 9.96 -11.19 2.47
C HIS A 31 10.61 -10.82 3.80
N ILE A 32 9.86 -10.98 4.87
CA ILE A 32 10.41 -10.88 6.23
C ILE A 32 11.08 -12.22 6.56
N ASP A 33 12.37 -12.18 6.91
CA ASP A 33 13.10 -13.38 7.33
C ASP A 33 12.42 -14.02 8.55
N PRO A 34 11.98 -15.29 8.47
CA PRO A 34 11.34 -15.98 9.58
C PRO A 34 12.20 -16.01 10.85
N ASN A 35 13.52 -15.96 10.74
CA ASN A 35 14.43 -15.94 11.88
C ASN A 35 14.23 -14.67 12.74
N LEU A 36 13.81 -13.55 12.17
CA LEU A 36 13.53 -12.33 12.92
C LEU A 36 12.40 -12.51 13.93
N TYR A 37 11.42 -13.39 13.65
CA TYR A 37 10.35 -13.70 14.61
C TYR A 37 10.89 -14.39 15.86
N VAL A 38 11.95 -15.18 15.72
CA VAL A 38 12.64 -15.83 16.83
C VAL A 38 13.56 -14.85 17.54
N GLU A 39 14.36 -14.08 16.79
CA GLU A 39 15.32 -13.11 17.32
C GLU A 39 14.63 -12.03 18.16
N TYR A 40 13.51 -11.50 17.68
CA TYR A 40 12.73 -10.47 18.39
C TYR A 40 11.67 -11.04 19.34
N ASP A 41 11.62 -12.36 19.55
CA ASP A 41 10.67 -13.02 20.44
C ASP A 41 9.21 -12.58 20.21
N VAL A 42 8.79 -12.58 18.94
CA VAL A 42 7.47 -12.14 18.51
C VAL A 42 6.39 -13.06 19.10
N LYS A 43 5.44 -12.48 19.83
CA LYS A 43 4.37 -13.21 20.51
C LYS A 43 3.08 -13.25 19.70
N ARG A 44 2.27 -14.28 19.90
CA ARG A 44 0.94 -14.38 19.29
C ARG A 44 -0.13 -13.55 20.01
N GLY A 45 0.09 -13.21 21.28
CA GLY A 45 -0.80 -12.40 22.10
C GLY A 45 -0.36 -10.95 22.18
N LEU A 46 -1.27 -10.05 22.60
CA LEU A 46 -1.01 -8.62 22.72
C LEU A 46 -0.33 -8.22 24.05
N ARG A 47 -0.34 -9.11 25.05
CA ARG A 47 0.20 -8.85 26.38
C ARG A 47 0.89 -10.09 26.94
N ASP A 48 1.90 -9.85 27.78
CA ASP A 48 2.53 -10.88 28.60
C ASP A 48 1.70 -11.19 29.86
N SER A 49 2.17 -12.13 30.68
CA SER A 49 1.53 -12.54 31.93
C SER A 49 1.45 -11.40 32.97
N ALA A 50 2.29 -10.37 32.86
CA ALA A 50 2.28 -9.17 33.71
C ALA A 50 1.39 -8.05 33.15
N GLY A 51 0.69 -8.29 32.05
CA GLY A 51 -0.18 -7.29 31.41
C GLY A 51 0.56 -6.25 30.58
N LYS A 52 1.87 -6.38 30.36
CA LYS A 52 2.67 -5.50 29.53
C LYS A 52 2.47 -5.84 28.06
N GLY A 53 2.43 -4.82 27.19
CA GLY A 53 2.40 -5.01 25.75
C GLY A 53 3.64 -5.75 25.24
N VAL A 54 3.44 -6.67 24.30
CA VAL A 54 4.49 -7.48 23.69
C VAL A 54 4.55 -7.25 22.18
N LEU A 55 5.67 -7.58 21.57
CA LEU A 55 5.84 -7.56 20.12
C LEU A 55 5.03 -8.72 19.50
N THR A 56 4.05 -8.39 18.65
CA THR A 56 3.11 -9.37 18.05
C THR A 56 3.27 -9.55 16.55
N GLY A 57 4.10 -8.76 15.91
CA GLY A 57 4.35 -8.84 14.47
C GLY A 57 5.51 -7.96 14.05
N LEU A 58 5.99 -8.20 12.86
CA LEU A 58 7.01 -7.40 12.19
C LEU A 58 6.42 -6.78 10.94
N THR A 59 6.83 -5.56 10.61
CA THR A 59 6.49 -4.88 9.37
C THR A 59 7.69 -4.07 8.91
N GLU A 60 7.92 -4.05 7.61
CA GLU A 60 8.90 -3.17 6.97
C GLU A 60 8.22 -1.97 6.30
N ILE A 61 6.87 -1.95 6.26
CA ILE A 61 6.10 -0.97 5.50
C ILE A 61 6.13 0.39 6.16
N SER A 62 5.94 0.44 7.49
CA SER A 62 5.89 1.72 8.21
C SER A 62 6.43 1.61 9.63
N ASP A 63 6.97 2.72 10.10
CA ASP A 63 7.40 2.88 11.50
C ASP A 63 6.89 4.22 12.07
N VAL A 64 6.44 4.19 13.31
CA VAL A 64 6.00 5.37 14.06
C VAL A 64 6.81 5.48 15.31
N THR A 65 7.60 6.55 15.44
CA THR A 65 8.40 6.82 16.62
C THR A 65 7.96 8.10 17.29
N GLY A 66 7.88 8.11 18.61
CA GLY A 66 7.57 9.29 19.45
C GLY A 66 8.56 9.44 20.62
N TYR A 67 9.75 8.85 20.48
CA TYR A 67 10.78 8.89 21.51
C TYR A 67 12.17 8.73 20.90
N ASN A 68 13.19 9.25 21.59
CA ASN A 68 14.58 8.99 21.33
C ASN A 68 15.15 8.02 22.38
N LEU A 69 16.08 7.16 21.96
CA LEU A 69 16.83 6.31 22.89
C LEU A 69 18.11 7.05 23.32
N VAL A 70 18.17 7.45 24.59
CA VAL A 70 19.38 8.07 25.17
C VAL A 70 19.85 7.19 26.32
N ASN A 71 21.04 6.64 26.20
CA ASN A 71 21.62 5.70 27.19
C ASN A 71 20.66 4.54 27.56
N GLY A 72 19.96 3.97 26.59
CA GLY A 72 19.00 2.88 26.79
C GLY A 72 17.66 3.29 27.40
N ARG A 73 17.44 4.59 27.66
CA ARG A 73 16.15 5.13 28.15
C ARG A 73 15.37 5.81 27.04
N ARG A 74 14.06 5.60 27.01
CA ARG A 74 13.15 6.27 26.08
C ARG A 74 12.84 7.68 26.61
N ILE A 75 13.20 8.70 25.85
CA ILE A 75 12.88 10.10 26.12
C ILE A 75 11.83 10.52 25.10
N PRO A 76 10.67 11.04 25.53
CA PRO A 76 9.63 11.53 24.60
C PRO A 76 10.22 12.53 23.60
N ALA A 77 9.81 12.40 22.34
CA ALA A 77 10.15 13.28 21.23
C ALA A 77 8.93 13.47 20.33
N ASP A 78 9.00 14.43 19.42
CA ASP A 78 7.94 14.64 18.44
C ASP A 78 7.70 13.36 17.62
N GLY A 79 6.41 13.06 17.38
CA GLY A 79 6.02 11.90 16.58
C GLY A 79 6.56 11.98 15.17
N GLN A 80 7.15 10.91 14.69
CA GLN A 80 7.63 10.77 13.32
C GLN A 80 7.05 9.51 12.69
N LEU A 81 6.63 9.64 11.43
CA LEU A 81 6.13 8.53 10.61
C LEU A 81 7.09 8.31 9.45
N TYR A 82 7.43 7.04 9.25
CA TYR A 82 8.25 6.59 8.13
C TYR A 82 7.48 5.59 7.29
N TYR A 83 7.58 5.70 5.98
CA TYR A 83 7.13 4.71 5.01
C TYR A 83 8.34 4.12 4.30
N GLN A 84 8.54 2.81 4.39
CA GLN A 84 9.70 2.12 3.81
C GLN A 84 11.05 2.80 4.17
N GLY A 85 11.17 3.26 5.43
CA GLY A 85 12.35 3.96 5.92
C GLY A 85 12.49 5.43 5.51
N ILE A 86 11.58 5.98 4.72
CA ILE A 86 11.57 7.39 4.30
C ILE A 86 10.62 8.17 5.19
N ASN A 87 11.08 9.31 5.75
CA ASN A 87 10.22 10.17 6.55
C ASN A 87 9.06 10.73 5.69
N VAL A 88 7.84 10.63 6.19
CA VAL A 88 6.63 11.09 5.48
C VAL A 88 6.72 12.58 5.10
N GLN A 89 7.35 13.41 5.92
CA GLN A 89 7.54 14.83 5.60
C GLN A 89 8.43 15.03 4.35
N ASP A 90 9.46 14.18 4.18
CA ASP A 90 10.32 14.22 3.00
C ASP A 90 9.57 13.72 1.75
N ILE A 91 8.72 12.69 1.91
CA ILE A 91 7.84 12.23 0.83
C ILE A 91 6.92 13.36 0.39
N ILE A 92 6.21 14.02 1.32
CA ILE A 92 5.29 15.12 1.02
C ILE A 92 6.02 16.27 0.33
N ASN A 93 7.19 16.66 0.82
CA ASN A 93 7.98 17.74 0.24
C ASN A 93 8.47 17.39 -1.17
N GLY A 94 8.88 16.14 -1.40
CA GLY A 94 9.35 15.66 -2.70
C GLY A 94 8.24 15.50 -3.74
N LEU A 95 6.99 15.29 -3.30
CA LEU A 95 5.83 15.05 -4.17
C LEU A 95 4.92 16.28 -4.33
N LYS A 96 5.18 17.39 -3.62
CA LYS A 96 4.30 18.55 -3.52
C LYS A 96 3.84 19.13 -4.85
N ASP A 97 4.71 19.13 -5.86
CA ASP A 97 4.42 19.68 -7.19
C ASP A 97 4.21 18.60 -8.26
N ARG A 98 4.03 17.34 -7.84
CA ARG A 98 3.86 16.19 -8.73
C ARG A 98 2.38 15.81 -8.82
N ARG A 99 1.91 15.55 -10.06
CA ARG A 99 0.52 15.21 -10.32
C ARG A 99 0.08 13.90 -9.67
N PHE A 100 0.96 12.90 -9.65
CA PHE A 100 0.68 11.53 -9.22
C PHE A 100 1.36 11.17 -7.91
N GLY A 101 1.47 12.14 -6.98
CA GLY A 101 2.12 11.92 -5.68
C GLY A 101 1.43 10.87 -4.81
N PHE A 102 0.11 10.73 -4.93
CA PHE A 102 -0.65 9.68 -4.24
C PHE A 102 -0.29 8.29 -4.77
N GLU A 103 -0.28 8.12 -6.09
CA GLU A 103 0.05 6.86 -6.76
C GLU A 103 1.52 6.48 -6.55
N GLU A 104 2.43 7.45 -6.52
CA GLU A 104 3.84 7.22 -6.16
C GLU A 104 3.97 6.72 -4.71
N THR A 105 3.14 7.24 -3.80
CA THR A 105 3.10 6.77 -2.40
C THR A 105 2.53 5.36 -2.31
N ILE A 106 1.47 5.04 -3.05
CA ILE A 106 0.94 3.67 -3.14
C ILE A 106 2.03 2.73 -3.64
N TYR A 107 2.75 3.12 -4.70
CA TYR A 107 3.85 2.34 -5.25
C TYR A 107 4.93 2.08 -4.20
N LEU A 108 5.34 3.11 -3.45
CA LEU A 108 6.31 2.98 -2.36
C LEU A 108 5.86 1.97 -1.31
N LEU A 109 4.62 2.05 -0.86
CA LEU A 109 4.08 1.17 0.18
C LEU A 109 3.96 -0.30 -0.29
N ILE A 110 3.65 -0.50 -1.57
CA ILE A 110 3.48 -1.84 -2.15
C ILE A 110 4.82 -2.46 -2.53
N PHE A 111 5.73 -1.70 -3.15
CA PHE A 111 6.96 -2.22 -3.75
C PHE A 111 8.25 -1.85 -2.98
N GLY A 112 8.15 -1.16 -1.86
CA GLY A 112 9.30 -0.83 -1.00
C GLY A 112 10.24 0.24 -1.55
N LYS A 113 9.93 0.85 -2.68
CA LYS A 113 10.75 1.88 -3.34
C LYS A 113 9.90 2.91 -4.07
N LEU A 114 10.41 4.11 -4.24
CA LEU A 114 9.79 5.10 -5.13
C LEU A 114 9.98 4.68 -6.59
N PRO A 115 8.94 4.85 -7.44
CA PRO A 115 9.02 4.47 -8.84
C PRO A 115 9.91 5.44 -9.64
N ASN A 116 10.63 4.92 -10.63
CA ASN A 116 11.13 5.77 -11.71
C ASN A 116 9.99 6.12 -12.69
N LYS A 117 10.28 6.95 -13.71
CA LYS A 117 9.24 7.43 -14.64
C LYS A 117 8.56 6.31 -15.42
N ASP A 118 9.31 5.30 -15.85
CA ASP A 118 8.77 4.18 -16.62
C ASP A 118 7.95 3.24 -15.73
N GLU A 119 8.40 2.99 -14.51
CA GLU A 119 7.68 2.20 -13.51
C GLU A 119 6.36 2.87 -13.14
N LEU A 120 6.39 4.19 -12.89
CA LEU A 120 5.18 4.96 -12.59
C LEU A 120 4.19 4.93 -13.75
N SER A 121 4.65 5.14 -15.00
CA SER A 121 3.77 5.11 -16.17
C SER A 121 3.05 3.76 -16.29
N ARG A 122 3.79 2.65 -16.21
CA ARG A 122 3.21 1.30 -16.27
C ARG A 122 2.24 1.02 -15.13
N PHE A 123 2.54 1.54 -13.94
CA PHE A 123 1.68 1.37 -12.77
C PHE A 123 0.38 2.14 -12.93
N LEU A 124 0.45 3.39 -13.42
CA LEU A 124 -0.72 4.21 -13.71
C LEU A 124 -1.60 3.59 -14.80
N ASP A 125 -0.99 3.10 -15.88
CA ASP A 125 -1.71 2.43 -16.96
C ASP A 125 -2.47 1.20 -16.44
N LEU A 126 -1.83 0.40 -15.57
CA LEU A 126 -2.51 -0.74 -14.94
C LEU A 126 -3.65 -0.31 -14.02
N MET A 127 -3.45 0.70 -13.18
CA MET A 127 -4.48 1.20 -12.27
C MET A 127 -5.69 1.73 -13.05
N PHE A 128 -5.46 2.54 -14.07
CA PHE A 128 -6.54 3.11 -14.88
C PHE A 128 -7.33 2.05 -15.65
N ASP A 129 -6.67 1.01 -16.16
CA ASP A 129 -7.37 -0.10 -16.81
C ASP A 129 -8.25 -0.91 -15.84
N MET A 130 -7.88 -0.94 -14.54
CA MET A 130 -8.65 -1.65 -13.51
C MET A 130 -9.79 -0.82 -12.90
N GLU A 131 -9.85 0.49 -13.18
CA GLU A 131 -10.91 1.38 -12.68
C GLU A 131 -12.25 1.22 -13.43
N ASP A 132 -12.28 0.55 -14.58
CA ASP A 132 -13.53 0.37 -15.33
C ASP A 132 -14.48 -0.60 -14.61
N LEU A 133 -15.53 -0.03 -14.06
CA LEU A 133 -16.56 -0.78 -13.32
C LEU A 133 -17.61 -1.47 -14.22
N GLY A 134 -17.52 -1.27 -15.53
CA GLY A 134 -18.51 -1.80 -16.49
C GLY A 134 -19.91 -1.21 -16.32
N GLY A 135 -20.62 -0.98 -17.43
CA GLY A 135 -21.90 -0.25 -17.45
C GLY A 135 -23.03 -0.90 -16.62
N ARG A 136 -22.97 -2.20 -16.35
CA ARG A 136 -23.95 -2.87 -15.47
C ARG A 136 -23.79 -2.47 -14.02
N PHE A 137 -22.55 -2.40 -13.52
CA PHE A 137 -22.29 -2.03 -12.13
C PHE A 137 -22.74 -0.58 -11.87
N VAL A 138 -22.35 0.34 -12.75
CA VAL A 138 -22.74 1.74 -12.64
C VAL A 138 -24.26 1.87 -12.63
N ARG A 139 -24.98 1.23 -13.57
CA ARG A 139 -26.44 1.30 -13.66
C ARG A 139 -27.16 0.62 -12.49
N ASP A 140 -26.73 -0.58 -12.10
CA ASP A 140 -27.50 -1.44 -11.19
C ASP A 140 -27.10 -1.25 -9.72
N VAL A 141 -25.93 -0.72 -9.44
CA VAL A 141 -25.42 -0.44 -8.09
C VAL A 141 -25.36 1.05 -7.82
N VAL A 142 -24.52 1.79 -8.57
CA VAL A 142 -24.26 3.22 -8.31
C VAL A 142 -25.50 4.08 -8.52
N MET A 143 -26.21 3.90 -9.63
CA MET A 143 -27.41 4.69 -9.96
C MET A 143 -28.63 4.36 -9.12
N LYS A 144 -28.70 3.17 -8.50
CA LYS A 144 -29.80 2.76 -7.62
C LYS A 144 -29.53 3.06 -6.15
N GLY A 145 -28.29 3.29 -5.78
CA GLY A 145 -27.89 3.64 -4.41
C GLY A 145 -28.15 5.12 -4.13
N THR A 146 -29.42 5.52 -4.09
CA THR A 146 -29.80 6.91 -3.76
C THR A 146 -29.64 7.16 -2.27
N ASN A 147 -28.58 7.87 -1.89
CA ASN A 147 -28.39 8.35 -0.53
C ASN A 147 -28.01 9.84 -0.55
N ALA A 148 -28.52 10.62 0.41
CA ALA A 148 -28.16 12.03 0.56
C ALA A 148 -26.66 12.21 0.88
N ASN A 149 -26.01 11.19 1.40
CA ASN A 149 -24.58 11.13 1.66
C ASN A 149 -23.96 10.00 0.82
N ILE A 150 -23.22 10.38 -0.21
CA ILE A 150 -22.57 9.45 -1.16
C ILE A 150 -21.61 8.45 -0.48
N MET A 151 -21.05 8.81 0.68
CA MET A 151 -20.16 7.94 1.45
C MET A 151 -20.91 6.86 2.25
N ASN A 152 -22.25 6.94 2.32
CA ASN A 152 -23.11 5.96 2.99
C ASN A 152 -23.94 5.12 2.00
N ALA A 153 -23.62 5.22 0.72
CA ALA A 153 -24.33 4.49 -0.33
C ALA A 153 -23.75 3.08 -0.53
#